data_3ecd6bd0243c7d21a62ce50afe6912c6
#
_entry.id   3ecd6bd0243c7d21a62ce50afe6912c6
#
_cell.length_a   1.000
_cell.length_b   1.000
_cell.length_c   1.000
_cell.angle_alpha   90.00
_cell.angle_beta   90.00
_cell.angle_gamma   90.00
#
_symmetry.space_group_name_H-M   'P 1'
#
loop_
_entity.id
_entity.type
_entity.pdbx_description
1 polymer ?
#
loop_
_entity_poly.entity_id
_entity_poly.type
_entity_poly.pdbx_seq_one_letter_code
_entity_poly.pdbx_strand_id
1 'polypeptide(L)'
;MNEIITLCLEIIFWFALFIVFYTYLGYGIVLYVLVKLKELFVKPVKRSLPASDAGLPEVTLFITAFNEEDVVDEKMENSLELDYPADKLHIVWVTDGSDDSTNERLQTRWQGKATVH
;
A
#
# COMPACT_ATOMS: atom_id res chain seq x y z
N MET A 1 52.00 7.55 0.70
CA MET A 1 50.96 6.88 1.55
C MET A 1 49.71 7.74 1.69
N ASN A 2 49.83 9.08 1.93
CA ASN A 2 48.69 9.98 2.08
C ASN A 2 47.85 10.14 0.80
N GLU A 3 48.48 10.20 -0.38
CA GLU A 3 47.78 10.34 -1.66
C GLU A 3 46.85 9.14 -1.98
N ILE A 4 47.32 7.92 -1.68
CA ILE A 4 46.49 6.72 -1.88
C ILE A 4 45.29 6.71 -0.94
N ILE A 5 45.48 7.12 0.30
CA ILE A 5 44.40 7.22 1.29
C ILE A 5 43.37 8.28 0.83
N THR A 6 43.84 9.43 0.38
CA THR A 6 42.96 10.50 -0.14
C THR A 6 42.17 10.01 -1.35
N LEU A 7 42.79 9.34 -2.29
CA LEU A 7 42.13 8.76 -3.47
C LEU A 7 41.07 7.72 -3.07
N CYS A 8 41.36 6.87 -2.11
CA CYS A 8 40.39 5.87 -1.60
C CYS A 8 39.18 6.58 -0.95
N LEU A 9 39.42 7.62 -0.16
CA LEU A 9 38.34 8.38 0.47
C LEU A 9 37.46 9.11 -0.55
N GLU A 10 38.04 9.67 -1.59
CA GLU A 10 37.30 10.31 -2.69
C GLU A 10 36.42 9.27 -3.42
N ILE A 11 36.96 8.11 -3.75
CA ILE A 11 36.18 7.04 -4.41
C ILE A 11 35.03 6.60 -3.53
N ILE A 12 35.26 6.37 -2.24
CA ILE A 12 34.22 5.98 -1.28
C ILE A 12 33.14 7.06 -1.19
N PHE A 13 33.54 8.34 -1.12
CA PHE A 13 32.60 9.45 -1.06
C PHE A 13 31.69 9.53 -2.29
N TRP A 14 32.28 9.50 -3.49
CA TRP A 14 31.51 9.56 -4.73
C TRP A 14 30.62 8.33 -4.91
N PHE A 15 31.08 7.16 -4.51
CA PHE A 15 30.30 5.92 -4.55
C PHE A 15 29.12 5.98 -3.57
N ALA A 16 29.31 6.47 -2.36
CA ALA A 16 28.23 6.68 -1.39
C ALA A 16 27.20 7.68 -1.90
N LEU A 17 27.67 8.81 -2.46
CA LEU A 17 26.78 9.81 -3.05
C LEU A 17 25.97 9.22 -4.22
N PHE A 18 26.59 8.41 -5.06
CA PHE A 18 25.90 7.71 -6.15
C PHE A 18 24.82 6.75 -5.61
N ILE A 19 25.10 5.98 -4.56
CA ILE A 19 24.12 5.10 -3.93
C ILE A 19 22.91 5.90 -3.42
N VAL A 20 23.13 7.00 -2.72
CA VAL A 20 22.08 7.86 -2.24
C VAL A 20 21.23 8.39 -3.40
N PHE A 21 21.88 8.96 -4.42
CA PHE A 21 21.17 9.45 -5.60
C PHE A 21 20.36 8.35 -6.29
N TYR A 22 20.96 7.16 -6.49
CA TYR A 22 20.30 6.04 -7.11
C TYR A 22 19.07 5.58 -6.30
N THR A 23 19.19 5.52 -4.96
CA THR A 23 18.10 5.06 -4.10
C THR A 23 16.89 6.00 -4.15
N TYR A 24 17.11 7.32 -4.16
CA TYR A 24 16.00 8.28 -4.12
C TYR A 24 15.43 8.63 -5.50
N LEU A 25 16.26 8.75 -6.52
CA LEU A 25 15.83 9.18 -7.86
C LEU A 25 16.08 8.11 -8.93
N GLY A 26 17.26 7.51 -8.91
CA GLY A 26 17.72 6.62 -9.99
C GLY A 26 16.89 5.36 -10.11
N TYR A 27 16.48 4.76 -9.01
CA TYR A 27 15.65 3.56 -9.01
C TYR A 27 14.33 3.77 -9.74
N GLY A 28 13.63 4.87 -9.46
CA GLY A 28 12.37 5.22 -10.12
C GLY A 28 12.54 5.40 -11.63
N ILE A 29 13.61 6.08 -12.05
CA ILE A 29 13.94 6.30 -13.47
C ILE A 29 14.25 4.98 -14.15
N VAL A 30 15.11 4.14 -13.56
CA VAL A 30 15.45 2.83 -14.11
C VAL A 30 14.21 1.95 -14.23
N LEU A 31 13.36 1.91 -13.20
CA LEU A 31 12.11 1.14 -13.24
C LEU A 31 11.18 1.65 -14.33
N TYR A 32 11.01 2.96 -14.48
CA TYR A 32 10.22 3.55 -15.56
C TYR A 32 10.72 3.13 -16.94
N VAL A 33 12.04 3.22 -17.18
CA VAL A 33 12.64 2.81 -18.45
C VAL A 33 12.43 1.32 -18.71
N LEU A 34 12.65 0.46 -17.68
CA LEU A 34 12.42 -0.98 -17.80
C LEU A 34 10.96 -1.33 -18.11
N VAL A 35 10.00 -0.63 -17.47
CA VAL A 35 8.57 -0.81 -17.78
C VAL A 35 8.29 -0.41 -19.21
N LYS A 36 8.80 0.73 -19.69
CA LYS A 36 8.62 1.18 -21.06
C LYS A 36 9.23 0.21 -22.08
N LEU A 37 10.42 -0.30 -21.80
CA LEU A 37 11.03 -1.33 -22.64
C LEU A 37 10.18 -2.60 -22.67
N LYS A 38 9.67 -3.05 -21.52
CA LYS A 38 8.78 -4.22 -21.46
C LYS A 38 7.51 -4.00 -22.27
N GLU A 39 6.90 -2.81 -22.22
CA GLU A 39 5.70 -2.46 -22.99
C GLU A 39 5.92 -2.55 -24.52
N LEU A 40 7.16 -2.34 -25.00
CA LEU A 40 7.51 -2.50 -26.42
C LEU A 40 7.48 -3.97 -26.85
N PHE A 41 7.81 -4.91 -25.97
CA PHE A 41 7.87 -6.34 -26.26
C PHE A 41 6.64 -7.12 -25.84
N VAL A 42 5.93 -6.64 -24.82
CA VAL A 42 4.75 -7.30 -24.25
C VAL A 42 3.57 -6.32 -24.30
N LYS A 43 2.59 -6.61 -25.15
CA LYS A 43 1.36 -5.83 -25.17
C LYS A 43 0.65 -5.99 -23.83
N PRO A 44 0.23 -4.89 -23.19
CA PRO A 44 -0.51 -4.97 -21.93
C PRO A 44 -1.78 -5.78 -22.15
N VAL A 45 -1.96 -6.81 -21.36
CA VAL A 45 -3.21 -7.57 -21.35
C VAL A 45 -4.27 -6.63 -20.78
N LYS A 46 -5.16 -6.12 -21.64
CA LYS A 46 -6.36 -5.42 -21.19
C LYS A 46 -7.23 -6.44 -20.46
N ARG A 47 -7.14 -6.48 -19.16
CA ARG A 47 -8.14 -7.18 -18.35
C ARG A 47 -9.42 -6.36 -18.43
N SER A 48 -10.40 -6.84 -19.17
CA SER A 48 -11.77 -6.31 -19.10
C SER A 48 -12.34 -6.68 -17.73
N LEU A 49 -12.98 -5.72 -17.08
CA LEU A 49 -13.80 -6.03 -15.91
C LEU A 49 -14.88 -7.04 -16.32
N PRO A 50 -15.28 -7.95 -15.43
CA PRO A 50 -16.40 -8.85 -15.69
C PRO A 50 -17.63 -8.05 -16.12
N ALA A 51 -18.37 -8.58 -17.08
CA ALA A 51 -19.58 -7.92 -17.60
C ALA A 51 -20.76 -7.91 -16.59
N SER A 52 -20.60 -8.62 -15.48
CA SER A 52 -21.61 -8.68 -14.40
C SER A 52 -20.93 -8.86 -13.05
N ASP A 53 -21.60 -8.44 -11.99
CA ASP A 53 -21.16 -8.59 -10.60
C ASP A 53 -20.91 -10.05 -10.20
N ALA A 54 -21.61 -11.00 -10.84
CA ALA A 54 -21.40 -12.44 -10.61
C ALA A 54 -19.97 -12.89 -10.91
N GLY A 55 -19.28 -12.24 -11.88
CA GLY A 55 -17.89 -12.54 -12.24
C GLY A 55 -16.84 -11.83 -11.38
N LEU A 56 -17.24 -10.96 -10.46
CA LEU A 56 -16.31 -10.29 -9.55
C LEU A 56 -15.82 -11.25 -8.45
N PRO A 57 -14.54 -11.21 -8.07
CA PRO A 57 -14.01 -12.01 -6.97
C PRO A 57 -14.54 -11.51 -5.61
N GLU A 58 -14.45 -12.36 -4.59
CA GLU A 58 -14.55 -11.89 -3.20
C GLU A 58 -13.29 -11.10 -2.84
N VAL A 59 -13.48 -9.99 -2.15
CA VAL A 59 -12.40 -9.07 -1.75
C VAL A 59 -12.50 -8.81 -0.26
N THR A 60 -11.38 -8.89 0.43
CA THR A 60 -11.26 -8.46 1.82
C THR A 60 -10.50 -7.14 1.89
N LEU A 61 -11.17 -6.10 2.39
CA LEU A 61 -10.54 -4.84 2.75
C LEU A 61 -9.97 -4.99 4.16
N PHE A 62 -8.65 -5.07 4.26
CA PHE A 62 -7.94 -5.23 5.51
C PHE A 62 -7.44 -3.87 6.00
N ILE A 63 -7.88 -3.45 7.19
CA ILE A 63 -7.57 -2.16 7.78
C ILE A 63 -6.88 -2.39 9.12
N THR A 64 -5.69 -1.84 9.26
CA THR A 64 -4.97 -1.83 10.55
C THR A 64 -5.16 -0.47 11.21
N ALA A 65 -5.41 -0.48 12.52
CA ALA A 65 -5.60 0.73 13.30
C ALA A 65 -4.92 0.62 14.68
N PHE A 66 -4.39 1.74 15.13
CA PHE A 66 -3.88 1.91 16.49
C PHE A 66 -4.24 3.31 16.98
N ASN A 67 -5.15 3.40 17.98
CA ASN A 67 -5.63 4.65 18.55
C ASN A 67 -6.20 5.62 17.49
N GLU A 68 -7.20 5.15 16.74
CA GLU A 68 -7.83 5.87 15.62
C GLU A 68 -9.30 6.22 15.90
N GLU A 69 -9.67 6.45 17.18
CA GLU A 69 -11.06 6.70 17.58
C GLU A 69 -11.72 7.86 16.85
N ASP A 70 -10.94 8.88 16.47
CA ASP A 70 -11.46 10.07 15.79
C ASP A 70 -11.86 9.82 14.33
N VAL A 71 -11.23 8.84 13.66
CA VAL A 71 -11.39 8.62 12.21
C VAL A 71 -12.03 7.28 11.88
N VAL A 72 -12.21 6.39 12.84
CA VAL A 72 -12.74 5.03 12.61
C VAL A 72 -14.13 5.04 11.98
N ASP A 73 -14.99 5.94 12.42
CA ASP A 73 -16.37 6.04 11.92
C ASP A 73 -16.39 6.54 10.48
N GLU A 74 -15.65 7.61 10.18
CA GLU A 74 -15.52 8.15 8.82
C GLU A 74 -14.90 7.13 7.87
N LYS A 75 -13.89 6.40 8.32
CA LYS A 75 -13.26 5.35 7.52
C LYS A 75 -14.21 4.18 7.25
N MET A 76 -15.04 3.79 8.21
CA MET A 76 -16.04 2.75 8.01
C MET A 76 -17.11 3.20 7.01
N GLU A 77 -17.65 4.42 7.15
CA GLU A 77 -18.61 4.97 6.21
C GLU A 77 -18.04 4.99 4.79
N ASN A 78 -16.85 5.53 4.62
CA ASN A 78 -16.14 5.54 3.33
C ASN A 78 -15.90 4.13 2.77
N SER A 79 -15.62 3.15 3.63
CA SER A 79 -15.41 1.76 3.20
C SER A 79 -16.70 1.09 2.71
N LEU A 80 -17.84 1.46 3.29
CA LEU A 80 -19.16 0.95 2.88
C LEU A 80 -19.69 1.62 1.61
N GLU A 81 -19.18 2.80 1.25
CA GLU A 81 -19.52 3.52 0.03
C GLU A 81 -18.75 3.03 -1.21
N LEU A 82 -17.86 2.05 -1.05
CA LEU A 82 -17.15 1.47 -2.18
C LEU A 82 -18.12 0.86 -3.19
N ASP A 83 -17.92 1.19 -4.47
CA ASP A 83 -18.69 0.63 -5.59
C ASP A 83 -18.29 -0.83 -5.84
N TYR A 84 -18.68 -1.70 -4.91
CA TYR A 84 -18.45 -3.14 -4.94
C TYR A 84 -19.63 -3.90 -4.31
N PRO A 85 -20.03 -5.08 -4.86
CA PRO A 85 -21.12 -5.86 -4.31
C PRO A 85 -20.91 -6.18 -2.82
N ALA A 86 -21.89 -5.82 -1.98
CA ALA A 86 -21.78 -5.94 -0.53
C ALA A 86 -21.66 -7.40 -0.04
N ASP A 87 -22.14 -8.36 -0.83
CA ASP A 87 -22.02 -9.79 -0.58
C ASP A 87 -20.62 -10.35 -0.89
N LYS A 88 -19.78 -9.55 -1.57
CA LYS A 88 -18.41 -9.93 -1.98
C LYS A 88 -17.32 -9.06 -1.34
N LEU A 89 -17.70 -8.02 -0.60
CA LEU A 89 -16.78 -7.14 0.11
C LEU A 89 -16.78 -7.47 1.59
N HIS A 90 -15.67 -7.97 2.09
CA HIS A 90 -15.45 -8.26 3.51
C HIS A 90 -14.55 -7.18 4.10
N ILE A 91 -14.99 -6.51 5.16
CA ILE A 91 -14.21 -5.50 5.87
C ILE A 91 -13.66 -6.13 7.14
N VAL A 92 -12.36 -6.14 7.29
CA VAL A 92 -11.64 -6.70 8.44
C VAL A 92 -10.76 -5.61 9.06
N TRP A 93 -11.01 -5.34 10.33
CA TRP A 93 -10.19 -4.44 11.14
C TRP A 93 -9.29 -5.24 12.07
N VAL A 94 -8.03 -4.83 12.14
CA VAL A 94 -7.07 -5.34 13.11
C VAL A 94 -6.57 -4.17 13.95
N THR A 95 -6.87 -4.24 15.24
CA THR A 95 -6.47 -3.22 16.21
C THR A 95 -5.32 -3.76 17.04
N ASP A 96 -4.14 -3.17 16.89
CA ASP A 96 -2.94 -3.64 17.58
C ASP A 96 -2.82 -2.98 18.97
N GLY A 97 -3.64 -3.45 19.91
CA GLY A 97 -3.57 -3.01 21.30
C GLY A 97 -4.00 -1.56 21.53
N SER A 98 -4.97 -1.04 20.76
CA SER A 98 -5.57 0.27 20.99
C SER A 98 -6.09 0.40 22.41
N ASP A 99 -5.72 1.47 23.11
CA ASP A 99 -6.12 1.79 24.47
C ASP A 99 -7.17 2.93 24.56
N ASP A 100 -7.60 3.45 23.41
CA ASP A 100 -8.70 4.38 23.21
C ASP A 100 -10.04 3.68 22.93
N SER A 101 -11.07 4.41 22.52
CA SER A 101 -12.38 3.87 22.18
C SER A 101 -12.49 3.27 20.76
N THR A 102 -11.40 3.11 20.02
CA THR A 102 -11.39 2.52 18.67
C THR A 102 -12.08 1.16 18.64
N ASN A 103 -11.67 0.25 19.52
CA ASN A 103 -12.24 -1.11 19.61
C ASN A 103 -13.72 -1.11 19.98
N GLU A 104 -14.10 -0.32 20.98
CA GLU A 104 -15.49 -0.22 21.42
C GLU A 104 -16.40 0.28 20.32
N ARG A 105 -16.01 1.31 19.56
CA ARG A 105 -16.77 1.85 18.43
C ARG A 105 -16.96 0.83 17.34
N LEU A 106 -15.90 0.10 16.97
CA LEU A 106 -15.96 -0.95 15.95
C LEU A 106 -16.89 -2.08 16.36
N GLN A 107 -16.84 -2.53 17.61
CA GLN A 107 -17.64 -3.66 18.09
C GLN A 107 -19.10 -3.30 18.37
N THR A 108 -19.40 -2.06 18.73
CA THR A 108 -20.77 -1.63 19.06
C THR A 108 -21.47 -1.04 17.84
N ARG A 109 -20.91 0.00 17.24
CA ARG A 109 -21.56 0.74 16.14
C ARG A 109 -21.54 -0.02 14.81
N TRP A 110 -20.48 -0.78 14.57
CA TRP A 110 -20.23 -1.45 13.28
C TRP A 110 -20.36 -2.96 13.35
N GLN A 111 -21.01 -3.46 14.41
CA GLN A 111 -21.27 -4.87 14.60
C GLN A 111 -22.01 -5.48 13.38
N GLY A 112 -21.47 -6.59 12.84
CA GLY A 112 -22.04 -7.27 11.68
C GLY A 112 -21.73 -6.64 10.32
N LYS A 113 -21.06 -5.46 10.29
CA LYS A 113 -20.59 -4.83 9.05
C LYS A 113 -19.08 -4.98 8.83
N ALA A 114 -18.35 -5.24 9.90
CA ALA A 114 -16.93 -5.53 9.88
C ALA A 114 -16.58 -6.64 10.86
N THR A 115 -15.51 -7.36 10.58
CA THR A 115 -14.88 -8.29 11.53
C THR A 115 -13.73 -7.54 12.23
N VAL A 116 -13.63 -7.65 13.55
CA VAL A 116 -12.61 -6.97 14.37
C VAL A 116 -11.74 -8.01 15.06
N HIS A 117 -10.42 -7.86 14.94
CA HIS A 117 -9.41 -8.71 15.57
C HIS A 117 -8.41 -7.89 16.40
#